data_e17660fae4dd35366bf87a7db3048378
#
_entry.id   e17660fae4dd35366bf87a7db3048378
#
_cell.length_a   1.000
_cell.length_b   1.000
_cell.length_c   1.000
_cell.angle_alpha   90.00
_cell.angle_beta   90.00
_cell.angle_gamma   90.00
#
_symmetry.space_group_name_H-M   'P 1'
#
loop_
_entity.id
_entity.type
_entity.pdbx_description
1 polymer ?
#
loop_
_entity_poly.entity_id
_entity_poly.type
_entity_poly.pdbx_seq_one_letter_code
_entity_poly.pdbx_strand_id
1 'polypeptide(L)'
;VNMSNNPVQEYFSDGLTEDLTSDLSRISSLFVIARNTAFTYKGKPVNIQDVGKELGVRYVLEGSVQRAGQQVRITTQLIEATTGYHLWSQRYDRPLQDLFALQDEIVQKIVTTLKLQLTLHEQGYIVHRHTDNLEAYNTFLRGQEYHYRFTKEANIQGRQMFEKAIELDPQYAEAYAWLGLTYHAEWIMHWSADPQTLERALALAQQALALDDTLPIAHSLLSYVYVRKQQYDQAIAEGERAIALNPNNADRYAGQSNVLLYAGRPEEALRAVEQAMRLNPRCPPWYLYHVGLAYRMTGRYAEAIATMKELISRDPNLIYAHLHLASSYLWQWIAQQSPAAQTLEPAMAAVQRAVALSDSYHTNHMVLGYISLYQRQYEQALAEMERAVDLAPNEALSYATLAVVLSYTGRTEAALEAAAQTLRLKSEVADGHLADVGIAYALAGRHEEARAPLQRYLSRHPNILPARLMLAAVYSELGQAAEARAEVVEVLRLNPKFSLEVHRQRMPIKDPAVLERHIAALRKAGLK
;
A
#
# COMPACT_ATOMS: atom_id res chain seq x y z
N VAL A 1 -18.53 20.89 12.54
CA VAL A 1 -19.90 20.37 12.40
C VAL A 1 -20.72 21.32 11.52
N ASN A 2 -21.52 20.78 10.58
CA ASN A 2 -22.41 21.55 9.72
C ASN A 2 -23.66 22.00 10.52
N MET A 3 -23.87 23.31 10.61
CA MET A 3 -25.02 23.94 11.29
C MET A 3 -25.95 24.68 10.29
N SER A 4 -25.80 24.40 8.99
CA SER A 4 -26.58 25.08 7.94
C SER A 4 -28.01 24.56 7.78
N ASN A 5 -28.44 23.57 8.57
CA ASN A 5 -29.72 22.84 8.41
C ASN A 5 -29.95 22.27 6.99
N ASN A 6 -28.86 22.05 6.23
CA ASN A 6 -28.88 21.52 4.89
C ASN A 6 -27.82 20.42 4.76
N PRO A 7 -28.21 19.12 4.74
CA PRO A 7 -27.28 18.01 4.63
C PRO A 7 -26.46 18.05 3.32
N VAL A 8 -26.98 18.65 2.26
CA VAL A 8 -26.27 18.81 0.98
C VAL A 8 -25.01 19.68 1.12
N GLN A 9 -24.88 20.47 2.20
CA GLN A 9 -23.70 21.30 2.46
C GLN A 9 -22.68 20.64 3.40
N GLU A 10 -22.84 19.37 3.72
CA GLU A 10 -21.90 18.63 4.59
C GLU A 10 -20.48 18.64 4.00
N TYR A 11 -20.34 18.43 2.68
CA TYR A 11 -19.06 18.46 1.98
C TYR A 11 -18.26 19.76 2.22
N PHE A 12 -18.96 20.88 2.40
CA PHE A 12 -18.32 22.17 2.62
C PHE A 12 -17.70 22.27 4.02
N SER A 13 -18.40 21.80 5.05
CA SER A 13 -17.85 21.78 6.43
C SER A 13 -16.73 20.74 6.57
N ASP A 14 -16.82 19.64 5.84
CA ASP A 14 -15.83 18.59 5.82
C ASP A 14 -14.56 19.03 5.09
N GLY A 15 -14.72 19.67 3.93
CA GLY A 15 -13.60 20.24 3.18
C GLY A 15 -12.84 21.31 3.97
N LEU A 16 -13.57 22.24 4.61
CA LEU A 16 -12.94 23.25 5.47
C LEU A 16 -12.14 22.61 6.63
N THR A 17 -12.66 21.53 7.21
CA THR A 17 -11.96 20.81 8.28
C THR A 17 -10.71 20.12 7.74
N GLU A 18 -10.79 19.58 6.53
CA GLU A 18 -9.67 18.94 5.85
C GLU A 18 -8.57 19.94 5.52
N ASP A 19 -8.92 21.10 4.96
CA ASP A 19 -7.97 22.16 4.65
C ASP A 19 -7.23 22.64 5.90
N LEU A 20 -7.96 22.97 6.98
CA LEU A 20 -7.34 23.36 8.26
C LEU A 20 -6.43 22.25 8.83
N THR A 21 -6.83 20.99 8.70
CA THR A 21 -6.01 19.85 9.12
C THR A 21 -4.75 19.75 8.24
N SER A 22 -4.89 19.94 6.94
CA SER A 22 -3.78 19.91 5.98
C SER A 22 -2.77 21.02 6.26
N ASP A 23 -3.25 22.25 6.46
CA ASP A 23 -2.39 23.41 6.75
C ASP A 23 -1.62 23.23 8.06
N LEU A 24 -2.31 22.80 9.12
CA LEU A 24 -1.65 22.50 10.40
C LEU A 24 -0.66 21.34 10.29
N SER A 25 -0.93 20.37 9.43
CA SER A 25 -0.06 19.21 9.20
C SER A 25 1.27 19.56 8.53
N ARG A 26 1.35 20.72 7.87
CA ARG A 26 2.59 21.25 7.29
C ARG A 26 3.54 21.82 8.34
N ILE A 27 3.06 22.11 9.55
CA ILE A 27 3.87 22.67 10.64
C ILE A 27 4.61 21.54 11.36
N SER A 28 5.93 21.47 11.17
CA SER A 28 6.77 20.36 11.66
C SER A 28 6.85 20.25 13.19
N SER A 29 6.65 21.36 13.89
CA SER A 29 6.63 21.42 15.37
C SER A 29 5.32 20.94 16.00
N LEU A 30 4.30 20.64 15.20
CA LEU A 30 3.04 20.05 15.66
C LEU A 30 3.03 18.53 15.49
N PHE A 31 2.16 17.87 16.25
CA PHE A 31 1.69 16.51 16.02
C PHE A 31 0.19 16.59 15.76
N VAL A 32 -0.20 16.43 14.49
CA VAL A 32 -1.58 16.62 14.05
C VAL A 32 -2.23 15.28 13.77
N ILE A 33 -3.34 15.01 14.43
CA ILE A 33 -4.14 13.80 14.21
C ILE A 33 -4.87 13.90 12.87
N ALA A 34 -4.80 12.82 12.10
CA ALA A 34 -5.40 12.74 10.77
C ALA A 34 -6.93 12.87 10.80
N ARG A 35 -7.46 13.42 9.71
CA ARG A 35 -8.90 13.63 9.47
C ARG A 35 -9.75 12.41 9.79
N ASN A 36 -9.34 11.20 9.34
CA ASN A 36 -10.12 9.98 9.53
C ASN A 36 -10.38 9.69 11.01
N THR A 37 -9.37 9.84 11.86
CA THR A 37 -9.53 9.70 13.31
C THR A 37 -10.40 10.83 13.87
N ALA A 38 -10.13 12.10 13.52
CA ALA A 38 -10.88 13.26 14.01
C ALA A 38 -12.39 13.14 13.66
N PHE A 39 -12.72 12.69 12.47
CA PHE A 39 -14.12 12.54 12.02
C PHE A 39 -14.90 11.44 12.76
N THR A 40 -14.25 10.52 13.43
CA THR A 40 -14.96 9.53 14.26
C THR A 40 -15.66 10.15 15.47
N TYR A 41 -15.28 11.38 15.84
CA TYR A 41 -15.90 12.17 16.91
C TYR A 41 -16.97 13.17 16.41
N LYS A 42 -17.06 13.38 15.09
CA LYS A 42 -18.00 14.33 14.48
C LYS A 42 -19.45 14.04 14.89
N GLY A 43 -20.13 15.06 15.39
CA GLY A 43 -21.55 14.96 15.80
C GLY A 43 -21.82 14.14 17.06
N LYS A 44 -20.79 13.70 17.77
CA LYS A 44 -20.92 12.94 19.03
C LYS A 44 -20.65 13.84 20.23
N PRO A 45 -21.43 13.73 21.31
CA PRO A 45 -21.07 14.34 22.58
C PRO A 45 -19.86 13.58 23.16
N VAL A 46 -18.71 14.23 23.22
CA VAL A 46 -17.47 13.64 23.73
C VAL A 46 -16.86 14.50 24.82
N ASN A 47 -16.22 13.86 25.78
CA ASN A 47 -15.39 14.56 26.77
C ASN A 47 -14.03 14.84 26.14
N ILE A 48 -13.64 16.10 26.03
CA ILE A 48 -12.37 16.53 25.42
C ILE A 48 -11.16 15.98 26.18
N GLN A 49 -11.23 15.83 27.48
CA GLN A 49 -10.15 15.25 28.28
C GLN A 49 -9.92 13.77 27.93
N ASP A 50 -10.99 13.02 27.67
CA ASP A 50 -10.91 11.62 27.28
C ASP A 50 -10.34 11.49 25.86
N VAL A 51 -10.77 12.35 24.92
CA VAL A 51 -10.19 12.44 23.56
C VAL A 51 -8.69 12.74 23.64
N GLY A 52 -8.29 13.71 24.48
CA GLY A 52 -6.89 14.05 24.67
C GLY A 52 -6.04 12.89 25.19
N LYS A 53 -6.57 12.10 26.14
CA LYS A 53 -5.90 10.90 26.67
C LYS A 53 -5.83 9.78 25.65
N GLU A 54 -6.94 9.52 24.96
CA GLU A 54 -7.02 8.44 23.95
C GLU A 54 -6.07 8.68 22.78
N LEU A 55 -6.01 9.91 22.28
CA LEU A 55 -5.19 10.26 21.11
C LEU A 55 -3.79 10.77 21.45
N GLY A 56 -3.49 10.99 22.73
CA GLY A 56 -2.21 11.54 23.17
C GLY A 56 -1.98 12.98 22.74
N VAL A 57 -3.07 13.78 22.56
CA VAL A 57 -2.99 15.16 22.12
C VAL A 57 -3.21 16.13 23.28
N ARG A 58 -2.47 17.23 23.25
CA ARG A 58 -2.58 18.28 24.27
C ARG A 58 -3.69 19.30 23.95
N TYR A 59 -3.99 19.50 22.68
CA TYR A 59 -4.94 20.50 22.23
C TYR A 59 -5.99 19.89 21.30
N VAL A 60 -7.21 20.37 21.36
CA VAL A 60 -8.32 19.99 20.48
C VAL A 60 -8.90 21.26 19.87
N LEU A 61 -8.98 21.32 18.54
CA LEU A 61 -9.69 22.34 17.79
C LEU A 61 -11.09 21.84 17.46
N GLU A 62 -12.09 22.55 17.94
CA GLU A 62 -13.49 22.31 17.60
C GLU A 62 -14.07 23.46 16.80
N GLY A 63 -15.08 23.16 15.98
CA GLY A 63 -15.76 24.21 15.25
C GLY A 63 -17.07 23.78 14.63
N SER A 64 -17.82 24.80 14.22
CA SER A 64 -19.05 24.66 13.45
C SER A 64 -19.06 25.63 12.29
N VAL A 65 -19.69 25.22 11.20
CA VAL A 65 -19.84 26.00 9.97
C VAL A 65 -21.34 26.14 9.68
N GLN A 66 -21.80 27.35 9.45
CA GLN A 66 -23.14 27.64 8.98
C GLN A 66 -23.05 28.51 7.73
N ARG A 67 -23.58 28.03 6.63
CA ARG A 67 -23.65 28.77 5.37
C ARG A 67 -25.11 29.16 5.08
N ALA A 68 -25.32 30.44 4.77
CA ALA A 68 -26.62 30.99 4.39
C ALA A 68 -26.44 31.94 3.18
N GLY A 69 -26.74 31.43 1.99
CA GLY A 69 -26.52 32.16 0.73
C GLY A 69 -25.04 32.51 0.54
N GLN A 70 -24.73 33.80 0.51
CA GLN A 70 -23.38 34.37 0.36
C GLN A 70 -22.70 34.71 1.70
N GLN A 71 -23.26 34.26 2.80
CA GLN A 71 -22.68 34.48 4.14
C GLN A 71 -22.24 33.14 4.74
N VAL A 72 -21.12 33.17 5.43
CA VAL A 72 -20.60 32.04 6.20
C VAL A 72 -20.38 32.50 7.65
N ARG A 73 -20.84 31.69 8.57
CA ARG A 73 -20.53 31.79 9.99
C ARG A 73 -19.68 30.61 10.38
N ILE A 74 -18.49 30.89 10.91
CA ILE A 74 -17.60 29.87 11.46
C ILE A 74 -17.41 30.20 12.94
N THR A 75 -17.65 29.21 13.79
CA THR A 75 -17.27 29.27 15.20
C THR A 75 -16.18 28.27 15.43
N THR A 76 -15.06 28.70 16.02
CA THR A 76 -13.92 27.84 16.34
C THR A 76 -13.49 28.05 17.79
N GLN A 77 -13.01 27.01 18.41
CA GLN A 77 -12.44 27.04 19.76
C GLN A 77 -11.27 26.09 19.88
N LEU A 78 -10.20 26.55 20.51
CA LEU A 78 -9.03 25.77 20.84
C LEU A 78 -9.04 25.47 22.34
N ILE A 79 -9.03 24.19 22.68
CA ILE A 79 -9.21 23.69 24.05
C ILE A 79 -7.95 22.95 24.47
N GLU A 80 -7.42 23.22 25.66
CA GLU A 80 -6.39 22.39 26.28
C GLU A 80 -7.03 21.11 26.81
N ALA A 81 -6.70 19.96 26.21
CA ALA A 81 -7.38 18.71 26.49
C ALA A 81 -7.16 18.20 27.94
N THR A 82 -6.02 18.52 28.55
CA THR A 82 -5.72 18.10 29.93
C THR A 82 -6.60 18.78 30.98
N THR A 83 -6.92 20.04 30.78
CA THR A 83 -7.66 20.88 31.72
C THR A 83 -9.12 21.10 31.34
N GLY A 84 -9.41 21.00 30.02
CA GLY A 84 -10.71 21.38 29.46
C GLY A 84 -10.88 22.91 29.30
N TYR A 85 -9.83 23.70 29.59
CA TYR A 85 -9.91 25.17 29.43
C TYR A 85 -9.85 25.59 27.96
N HIS A 86 -10.72 26.52 27.58
CA HIS A 86 -10.67 27.17 26.27
C HIS A 86 -9.54 28.19 26.25
N LEU A 87 -8.49 27.92 25.50
CA LEU A 87 -7.39 28.86 25.26
C LEU A 87 -7.87 30.01 24.38
N TRP A 88 -8.81 29.72 23.51
CA TRP A 88 -9.38 30.67 22.58
C TRP A 88 -10.73 30.15 22.07
N SER A 89 -11.68 31.08 21.89
CA SER A 89 -12.96 30.83 21.26
C SER A 89 -13.36 32.08 20.49
N GLN A 90 -13.73 31.93 19.22
CA GLN A 90 -14.09 33.04 18.35
C GLN A 90 -15.17 32.65 17.35
N ARG A 91 -16.05 33.57 17.09
CA ARG A 91 -17.06 33.49 16.04
C ARG A 91 -16.71 34.48 14.94
N TYR A 92 -16.77 34.03 13.72
CA TYR A 92 -16.54 34.79 12.51
C TYR A 92 -17.85 34.83 11.71
N ASP A 93 -18.32 36.02 11.35
CA ASP A 93 -19.39 36.26 10.40
C ASP A 93 -18.78 37.00 9.21
N ARG A 94 -18.70 36.36 8.04
CA ARG A 94 -18.02 36.90 6.87
C ARG A 94 -18.81 36.61 5.58
N PRO A 95 -18.67 37.45 4.53
CA PRO A 95 -19.06 37.07 3.18
C PRO A 95 -18.32 35.81 2.75
N LEU A 96 -18.98 34.95 1.96
CA LEU A 96 -18.39 33.70 1.48
C LEU A 96 -17.13 33.94 0.62
N GLN A 97 -17.05 35.07 -0.08
CA GLN A 97 -15.86 35.47 -0.85
C GLN A 97 -14.60 35.65 0.02
N ASP A 98 -14.74 35.88 1.32
CA ASP A 98 -13.63 36.07 2.27
C ASP A 98 -13.23 34.76 2.96
N LEU A 99 -13.76 33.63 2.51
CA LEU A 99 -13.58 32.32 3.15
C LEU A 99 -12.09 31.96 3.32
N PHE A 100 -11.30 32.10 2.28
CA PHE A 100 -9.88 31.76 2.31
C PHE A 100 -9.09 32.64 3.26
N ALA A 101 -9.35 33.95 3.25
CA ALA A 101 -8.73 34.87 4.22
C ALA A 101 -9.12 34.53 5.67
N LEU A 102 -10.32 33.99 5.87
CA LEU A 102 -10.77 33.52 7.17
C LEU A 102 -10.08 32.20 7.60
N GLN A 103 -9.82 31.29 6.67
CA GLN A 103 -9.02 30.09 6.95
C GLN A 103 -7.61 30.48 7.41
N ASP A 104 -6.94 31.37 6.68
CA ASP A 104 -5.62 31.90 7.03
C ASP A 104 -5.64 32.56 8.44
N GLU A 105 -6.67 33.38 8.74
CA GLU A 105 -6.82 34.02 10.04
C GLU A 105 -6.92 32.99 11.18
N ILE A 106 -7.66 31.88 10.97
CA ILE A 106 -7.83 30.81 11.95
C ILE A 106 -6.48 30.11 12.20
N VAL A 107 -5.75 29.73 11.14
CA VAL A 107 -4.43 29.07 11.26
C VAL A 107 -3.44 29.96 11.98
N GLN A 108 -3.34 31.25 11.59
CA GLN A 108 -2.46 32.23 12.24
C GLN A 108 -2.81 32.43 13.73
N LYS A 109 -4.11 32.38 14.07
CA LYS A 109 -4.56 32.46 15.45
C LYS A 109 -4.11 31.27 16.28
N ILE A 110 -4.18 30.06 15.72
CA ILE A 110 -3.68 28.84 16.36
C ILE A 110 -2.18 28.94 16.58
N VAL A 111 -1.41 29.27 15.54
CA VAL A 111 0.06 29.43 15.59
C VAL A 111 0.46 30.40 16.71
N THR A 112 -0.19 31.58 16.75
CA THR A 112 0.10 32.62 17.74
C THR A 112 -0.31 32.17 19.15
N THR A 113 -1.46 31.54 19.32
CA THR A 113 -1.96 31.06 20.61
C THR A 113 -1.05 29.99 21.20
N LEU A 114 -0.56 29.07 20.37
CA LEU A 114 0.35 28.01 20.77
C LEU A 114 1.83 28.46 20.81
N LYS A 115 2.12 29.71 20.45
CA LYS A 115 3.48 30.29 20.38
C LYS A 115 4.44 29.45 19.54
N LEU A 116 3.96 28.94 18.40
CA LEU A 116 4.76 28.14 17.50
C LEU A 116 5.79 29.01 16.76
N GLN A 117 7.01 28.48 16.64
CA GLN A 117 8.05 29.11 15.79
C GLN A 117 8.00 28.44 14.43
N LEU A 118 7.58 29.18 13.42
CA LEU A 118 7.51 28.72 12.05
C LEU A 118 8.83 28.99 11.33
N THR A 119 9.31 28.05 10.55
CA THR A 119 10.36 28.25 9.58
C THR A 119 9.92 29.21 8.47
N LEU A 120 10.87 29.81 7.73
CA LEU A 120 10.52 30.67 6.58
C LEU A 120 9.69 29.92 5.53
N HIS A 121 9.93 28.63 5.37
CA HIS A 121 9.20 27.77 4.46
C HIS A 121 7.74 27.56 4.92
N GLU A 122 7.54 27.23 6.20
CA GLU A 122 6.21 27.08 6.80
C GLU A 122 5.41 28.38 6.75
N GLN A 123 6.05 29.54 6.95
CA GLN A 123 5.41 30.84 6.81
C GLN A 123 4.88 31.08 5.39
N GLY A 124 5.62 30.63 4.37
CA GLY A 124 5.19 30.73 2.98
C GLY A 124 3.92 29.91 2.68
N TYR A 125 3.80 28.73 3.28
CA TYR A 125 2.63 27.86 3.05
C TYR A 125 1.35 28.28 3.73
N ILE A 126 1.42 28.88 4.91
CA ILE A 126 0.23 29.35 5.65
C ILE A 126 -0.52 30.46 4.88
N VAL A 127 0.14 31.10 3.92
CA VAL A 127 -0.41 32.18 3.09
C VAL A 127 -0.70 31.71 1.66
N HIS A 128 -0.39 30.46 1.32
CA HIS A 128 -0.52 29.97 -0.06
C HIS A 128 -1.95 29.52 -0.35
N ARG A 129 -2.63 30.26 -1.22
CA ARG A 129 -3.98 29.94 -1.68
C ARG A 129 -3.93 28.99 -2.86
N HIS A 130 -4.72 27.93 -2.82
CA HIS A 130 -4.81 26.96 -3.91
C HIS A 130 -5.62 27.48 -5.10
N THR A 131 -6.61 28.35 -4.85
CA THR A 131 -7.44 29.05 -5.84
C THR A 131 -8.12 30.26 -5.22
N ASP A 132 -8.37 31.31 -6.00
CA ASP A 132 -9.24 32.43 -5.61
C ASP A 132 -10.69 32.27 -6.14
N ASN A 133 -10.95 31.23 -6.92
CA ASN A 133 -12.27 30.93 -7.49
C ASN A 133 -13.09 30.02 -6.59
N LEU A 134 -14.06 30.60 -5.88
CA LEU A 134 -14.93 29.86 -4.97
C LEU A 134 -15.79 28.78 -5.65
N GLU A 135 -16.17 28.95 -6.91
CA GLU A 135 -16.92 27.94 -7.64
C GLU A 135 -16.01 26.75 -7.99
N ALA A 136 -14.77 27.01 -8.41
CA ALA A 136 -13.76 25.99 -8.61
C ALA A 136 -13.49 25.22 -7.32
N TYR A 137 -13.32 25.92 -6.20
CA TYR A 137 -13.10 25.31 -4.89
C TYR A 137 -14.29 24.43 -4.45
N ASN A 138 -15.53 24.95 -4.52
CA ASN A 138 -16.71 24.15 -4.17
C ASN A 138 -16.87 22.90 -5.04
N THR A 139 -16.54 23.01 -6.33
CA THR A 139 -16.57 21.90 -7.27
C THR A 139 -15.50 20.87 -6.94
N PHE A 140 -14.30 21.32 -6.61
CA PHE A 140 -13.18 20.51 -6.16
C PHE A 140 -13.53 19.71 -4.89
N LEU A 141 -14.10 20.34 -3.86
CA LEU A 141 -14.51 19.65 -2.61
C LEU A 141 -15.52 18.52 -2.87
N ARG A 142 -16.44 18.71 -3.83
CA ARG A 142 -17.35 17.63 -4.25
C ARG A 142 -16.60 16.49 -4.93
N GLY A 143 -15.58 16.81 -5.72
CA GLY A 143 -14.70 15.82 -6.32
C GLY A 143 -14.01 14.96 -5.27
N GLN A 144 -13.50 15.57 -4.22
CA GLN A 144 -12.89 14.87 -3.08
C GLN A 144 -13.91 13.96 -2.36
N GLU A 145 -15.12 14.45 -2.08
CA GLU A 145 -16.18 13.64 -1.47
C GLU A 145 -16.47 12.38 -2.28
N TYR A 146 -16.53 12.46 -3.61
CA TYR A 146 -16.68 11.30 -4.48
C TYR A 146 -15.46 10.38 -4.43
N HIS A 147 -14.26 10.92 -4.48
CA HIS A 147 -13.03 10.14 -4.45
C HIS A 147 -12.93 9.25 -3.20
N TYR A 148 -13.31 9.75 -2.03
CA TYR A 148 -13.26 8.98 -0.76
C TYR A 148 -14.26 7.82 -0.69
N ARG A 149 -15.27 7.75 -1.57
CA ARG A 149 -16.18 6.60 -1.64
C ARG A 149 -15.54 5.36 -2.27
N PHE A 150 -14.46 5.52 -3.00
CA PHE A 150 -13.62 4.48 -3.60
C PHE A 150 -14.40 3.42 -4.40
N THR A 151 -15.35 3.84 -5.24
CA THR A 151 -16.09 3.00 -6.19
C THR A 151 -15.86 3.49 -7.62
N LYS A 152 -16.08 2.63 -8.61
CA LYS A 152 -15.91 2.99 -10.03
C LYS A 152 -16.79 4.16 -10.44
N GLU A 153 -18.06 4.14 -10.04
CA GLU A 153 -19.05 5.18 -10.34
C GLU A 153 -18.66 6.51 -9.67
N ALA A 154 -18.26 6.47 -8.41
CA ALA A 154 -17.82 7.66 -7.68
C ALA A 154 -16.51 8.23 -8.25
N ASN A 155 -15.58 7.37 -8.71
CA ASN A 155 -14.35 7.81 -9.37
C ASN A 155 -14.64 8.59 -10.66
N ILE A 156 -15.62 8.16 -11.45
CA ILE A 156 -16.07 8.87 -12.65
C ILE A 156 -16.68 10.23 -12.29
N GLN A 157 -17.53 10.28 -11.24
CA GLN A 157 -18.13 11.52 -10.78
C GLN A 157 -17.09 12.49 -10.23
N GLY A 158 -16.13 11.99 -9.43
CA GLY A 158 -15.00 12.78 -8.92
C GLY A 158 -14.17 13.38 -10.05
N ARG A 159 -13.86 12.59 -11.08
CA ARG A 159 -13.15 13.05 -12.28
C ARG A 159 -13.85 14.23 -12.94
N GLN A 160 -15.16 14.12 -13.21
CA GLN A 160 -15.94 15.21 -13.79
C GLN A 160 -15.91 16.50 -12.94
N MET A 161 -15.91 16.36 -11.61
CA MET A 161 -15.81 17.51 -10.73
C MET A 161 -14.43 18.17 -10.79
N PHE A 162 -13.34 17.38 -10.81
CA PHE A 162 -12.00 17.93 -10.94
C PHE A 162 -11.76 18.58 -12.32
N GLU A 163 -12.23 17.97 -13.39
CA GLU A 163 -12.22 18.57 -14.74
C GLU A 163 -12.95 19.91 -14.75
N LYS A 164 -14.13 19.96 -14.12
CA LYS A 164 -14.90 21.19 -14.01
C LYS A 164 -14.22 22.25 -13.16
N ALA A 165 -13.55 21.87 -12.09
CA ALA A 165 -12.77 22.80 -11.24
C ALA A 165 -11.61 23.42 -12.05
N ILE A 166 -10.92 22.63 -12.90
CA ILE A 166 -9.88 23.10 -13.81
C ILE A 166 -10.43 24.04 -14.89
N GLU A 167 -11.61 23.74 -15.46
CA GLU A 167 -12.27 24.66 -16.40
C GLU A 167 -12.57 26.03 -15.78
N LEU A 168 -12.98 26.03 -14.50
CA LEU A 168 -13.30 27.26 -13.75
C LEU A 168 -12.04 28.03 -13.34
N ASP A 169 -10.96 27.32 -13.02
CA ASP A 169 -9.66 27.89 -12.69
C ASP A 169 -8.52 27.02 -13.23
N PRO A 170 -7.99 27.34 -14.43
CA PRO A 170 -6.87 26.60 -15.02
C PRO A 170 -5.55 26.69 -14.25
N GLN A 171 -5.43 27.55 -13.22
CA GLN A 171 -4.27 27.65 -12.36
C GLN A 171 -4.40 26.83 -11.06
N TYR A 172 -5.53 26.13 -10.87
CA TYR A 172 -5.79 25.35 -9.68
C TYR A 172 -4.96 24.05 -9.67
N ALA A 173 -3.68 24.14 -9.26
CA ALA A 173 -2.71 23.05 -9.28
C ALA A 173 -3.20 21.76 -8.60
N GLU A 174 -3.85 21.90 -7.44
CA GLU A 174 -4.33 20.75 -6.67
C GLU A 174 -5.40 19.95 -7.42
N ALA A 175 -6.27 20.62 -8.20
CA ALA A 175 -7.30 19.96 -8.99
C ALA A 175 -6.69 19.02 -10.06
N TYR A 176 -5.55 19.40 -10.67
CA TYR A 176 -4.81 18.51 -11.59
C TYR A 176 -4.28 17.28 -10.88
N ALA A 177 -3.70 17.43 -9.68
CA ALA A 177 -3.18 16.31 -8.91
C ALA A 177 -4.28 15.31 -8.52
N TRP A 178 -5.44 15.80 -8.06
CA TRP A 178 -6.58 14.95 -7.73
C TRP A 178 -7.22 14.30 -8.97
N LEU A 179 -7.28 15.01 -10.09
CA LEU A 179 -7.68 14.42 -11.37
C LEU A 179 -6.74 13.26 -11.74
N GLY A 180 -5.43 13.44 -11.58
CA GLY A 180 -4.44 12.40 -11.80
C GLY A 180 -4.62 11.19 -10.88
N LEU A 181 -5.00 11.40 -9.61
CA LEU A 181 -5.34 10.31 -8.67
C LEU A 181 -6.55 9.49 -9.13
N THR A 182 -7.53 10.10 -9.83
CA THR A 182 -8.66 9.32 -10.39
C THR A 182 -8.21 8.37 -11.48
N TYR A 183 -7.27 8.80 -12.35
CA TYR A 183 -6.67 7.94 -13.38
C TYR A 183 -5.78 6.85 -12.75
N HIS A 184 -4.99 7.18 -11.72
CA HIS A 184 -4.20 6.19 -11.00
C HIS A 184 -5.10 5.13 -10.32
N ALA A 185 -6.21 5.54 -9.68
CA ALA A 185 -7.18 4.61 -9.08
C ALA A 185 -7.81 3.69 -10.14
N GLU A 186 -8.19 4.26 -11.30
CA GLU A 186 -8.73 3.50 -12.42
C GLU A 186 -7.75 2.44 -12.93
N TRP A 187 -6.46 2.76 -12.98
CA TRP A 187 -5.42 1.83 -13.39
C TRP A 187 -5.21 0.70 -12.37
N ILE A 188 -5.07 1.01 -11.06
CA ILE A 188 -4.81 0.00 -10.02
C ILE A 188 -6.00 -0.93 -9.79
N MET A 189 -7.22 -0.43 -10.00
CA MET A 189 -8.46 -1.20 -9.80
C MET A 189 -8.93 -1.91 -11.07
N HIS A 190 -8.18 -1.77 -12.19
CA HIS A 190 -8.54 -2.31 -13.50
C HIS A 190 -9.96 -1.92 -13.96
N TRP A 191 -10.38 -0.68 -13.62
CA TRP A 191 -11.70 -0.17 -14.04
C TRP A 191 -11.74 0.24 -15.52
N SER A 192 -10.59 0.40 -16.15
CA SER A 192 -10.40 0.70 -17.57
C SER A 192 -9.39 -0.24 -18.22
N ALA A 193 -9.60 -0.56 -19.48
CA ALA A 193 -8.62 -1.26 -20.31
C ALA A 193 -7.72 -0.28 -21.13
N ASP A 194 -7.87 1.04 -20.96
CA ASP A 194 -7.07 2.03 -21.68
C ASP A 194 -5.61 2.01 -21.20
N PRO A 195 -4.65 1.65 -22.06
CA PRO A 195 -3.24 1.57 -21.71
C PRO A 195 -2.63 2.95 -21.39
N GLN A 196 -3.28 4.05 -21.79
CA GLN A 196 -2.80 5.41 -21.56
C GLN A 196 -3.19 5.98 -20.18
N THR A 197 -3.98 5.26 -19.40
CA THR A 197 -4.49 5.73 -18.11
C THR A 197 -3.35 6.17 -17.17
N LEU A 198 -2.28 5.39 -17.08
CA LEU A 198 -1.12 5.70 -16.23
C LEU A 198 -0.31 6.91 -16.75
N GLU A 199 -0.17 7.05 -18.08
CA GLU A 199 0.53 8.19 -18.67
C GLU A 199 -0.27 9.49 -18.49
N ARG A 200 -1.60 9.42 -18.50
CA ARG A 200 -2.45 10.58 -18.14
C ARG A 200 -2.24 11.00 -16.68
N ALA A 201 -2.16 10.03 -15.76
CA ALA A 201 -1.87 10.33 -14.36
C ALA A 201 -0.50 11.02 -14.21
N LEU A 202 0.53 10.54 -14.94
CA LEU A 202 1.86 11.15 -14.96
C LEU A 202 1.83 12.59 -15.46
N ALA A 203 1.19 12.83 -16.62
CA ALA A 203 1.12 14.16 -17.21
C ALA A 203 0.40 15.16 -16.30
N LEU A 204 -0.67 14.74 -15.63
CA LEU A 204 -1.43 15.57 -14.70
C LEU A 204 -0.62 15.90 -13.44
N ALA A 205 0.16 14.94 -12.90
CA ALA A 205 1.05 15.20 -11.79
C ALA A 205 2.15 16.22 -12.16
N GLN A 206 2.75 16.09 -13.35
CA GLN A 206 3.75 17.02 -13.85
C GLN A 206 3.15 18.41 -14.09
N GLN A 207 1.93 18.49 -14.61
CA GLN A 207 1.24 19.77 -14.80
C GLN A 207 0.91 20.44 -13.46
N ALA A 208 0.48 19.67 -12.46
CA ALA A 208 0.25 20.19 -11.11
C ALA A 208 1.53 20.80 -10.53
N LEU A 209 2.68 20.11 -10.65
CA LEU A 209 3.99 20.61 -10.18
C LEU A 209 4.55 21.76 -11.01
N ALA A 210 4.18 21.89 -12.27
CA ALA A 210 4.54 23.06 -13.09
C ALA A 210 3.80 24.33 -12.62
N LEU A 211 2.61 24.17 -12.01
CA LEU A 211 1.83 25.26 -11.43
C LEU A 211 2.25 25.55 -9.97
N ASP A 212 2.52 24.51 -9.19
CA ASP A 212 2.95 24.59 -7.79
C ASP A 212 3.90 23.42 -7.47
N ASP A 213 5.20 23.67 -7.45
CA ASP A 213 6.25 22.68 -7.16
C ASP A 213 6.34 22.28 -5.69
N THR A 214 5.54 22.91 -4.84
CA THR A 214 5.45 22.66 -3.40
C THR A 214 4.22 21.85 -2.98
N LEU A 215 3.49 21.28 -3.96
CA LEU A 215 2.23 20.58 -3.74
C LEU A 215 2.46 19.12 -3.32
N PRO A 216 2.25 18.73 -2.03
CA PRO A 216 2.58 17.39 -1.54
C PRO A 216 1.80 16.27 -2.25
N ILE A 217 0.55 16.53 -2.65
CA ILE A 217 -0.31 15.53 -3.30
C ILE A 217 0.22 15.18 -4.71
N ALA A 218 0.78 16.14 -5.43
CA ALA A 218 1.36 15.90 -6.75
C ALA A 218 2.63 15.06 -6.67
N HIS A 219 3.50 15.31 -5.69
CA HIS A 219 4.66 14.46 -5.40
C HIS A 219 4.23 13.03 -5.01
N SER A 220 3.17 12.87 -4.20
CA SER A 220 2.64 11.54 -3.90
C SER A 220 2.12 10.82 -5.14
N LEU A 221 1.42 11.52 -6.02
CA LEU A 221 0.93 10.94 -7.27
C LEU A 221 2.09 10.51 -8.18
N LEU A 222 3.15 11.32 -8.33
CA LEU A 222 4.36 10.93 -9.05
C LEU A 222 5.00 9.68 -8.44
N SER A 223 5.12 9.64 -7.12
CA SER A 223 5.65 8.48 -6.39
C SER A 223 4.87 7.20 -6.74
N TYR A 224 3.55 7.25 -6.73
CA TYR A 224 2.71 6.10 -7.09
C TYR A 224 2.85 5.70 -8.55
N VAL A 225 2.89 6.66 -9.47
CA VAL A 225 3.09 6.40 -10.91
C VAL A 225 4.46 5.79 -11.16
N TYR A 226 5.54 6.30 -10.56
CA TYR A 226 6.89 5.77 -10.72
C TYR A 226 7.02 4.34 -10.19
N VAL A 227 6.33 3.97 -9.10
CA VAL A 227 6.25 2.56 -8.66
C VAL A 227 5.71 1.68 -9.78
N ARG A 228 4.64 2.09 -10.44
CA ARG A 228 4.02 1.30 -11.53
C ARG A 228 4.91 1.21 -12.76
N LYS A 229 5.76 2.21 -12.98
CA LYS A 229 6.80 2.23 -14.01
C LYS A 229 8.11 1.54 -13.55
N GLN A 230 8.15 0.97 -12.34
CA GLN A 230 9.31 0.31 -11.71
C GLN A 230 10.53 1.25 -11.52
N GLN A 231 10.30 2.55 -11.51
CA GLN A 231 11.30 3.58 -11.24
C GLN A 231 11.37 3.85 -9.72
N TYR A 232 11.82 2.84 -8.96
CA TYR A 232 11.69 2.82 -7.49
C TYR A 232 12.46 3.92 -6.78
N ASP A 233 13.67 4.27 -7.26
CA ASP A 233 14.46 5.35 -6.64
C ASP A 233 13.77 6.70 -6.79
N GLN A 234 13.19 6.97 -7.97
CA GLN A 234 12.40 8.18 -8.22
C GLN A 234 11.11 8.15 -7.38
N ALA A 235 10.44 7.01 -7.30
CA ALA A 235 9.25 6.85 -6.48
C ALA A 235 9.52 7.15 -5.01
N ILE A 236 10.63 6.66 -4.46
CA ILE A 236 11.03 6.90 -3.07
C ILE A 236 11.32 8.38 -2.85
N ALA A 237 12.09 9.01 -3.73
CA ALA A 237 12.45 10.43 -3.63
C ALA A 237 11.22 11.34 -3.66
N GLU A 238 10.26 11.08 -4.56
CA GLU A 238 9.02 11.85 -4.64
C GLU A 238 8.14 11.65 -3.38
N GLY A 239 8.06 10.42 -2.85
CA GLY A 239 7.35 10.16 -1.60
C GLY A 239 8.00 10.84 -0.39
N GLU A 240 9.33 10.85 -0.30
CA GLU A 240 10.08 11.59 0.73
C GLU A 240 9.86 13.10 0.60
N ARG A 241 9.81 13.62 -0.64
CA ARG A 241 9.50 15.03 -0.87
C ARG A 241 8.10 15.38 -0.40
N ALA A 242 7.10 14.52 -0.69
CA ALA A 242 5.71 14.71 -0.21
C ALA A 242 5.63 14.75 1.32
N ILE A 243 6.39 13.88 2.01
CA ILE A 243 6.47 13.86 3.48
C ILE A 243 7.16 15.12 4.01
N ALA A 244 8.28 15.55 3.41
CA ALA A 244 8.99 16.75 3.83
C ALA A 244 8.13 18.01 3.73
N LEU A 245 7.27 18.10 2.70
CA LEU A 245 6.33 19.21 2.50
C LEU A 245 5.10 19.15 3.43
N ASN A 246 4.76 17.97 3.94
CA ASN A 246 3.62 17.79 4.88
C ASN A 246 3.93 16.69 5.90
N PRO A 247 4.75 16.97 6.93
CA PRO A 247 5.32 15.96 7.83
C PRO A 247 4.33 15.34 8.82
N ASN A 248 3.14 15.89 8.98
CA ASN A 248 2.10 15.34 9.84
C ASN A 248 0.94 14.68 9.07
N ASN A 249 1.07 14.51 7.76
CA ASN A 249 0.04 13.83 6.99
C ASN A 249 0.25 12.31 7.01
N ALA A 250 -0.64 11.60 7.71
CA ALA A 250 -0.58 10.16 7.87
C ALA A 250 -0.59 9.38 6.55
N ASP A 251 -1.40 9.81 5.56
CA ASP A 251 -1.53 9.13 4.28
C ASP A 251 -0.24 9.20 3.44
N ARG A 252 0.61 10.23 3.64
CA ARG A 252 1.93 10.32 2.97
C ARG A 252 2.87 9.22 3.46
N TYR A 253 2.91 8.98 4.77
CA TYR A 253 3.71 7.89 5.33
C TYR A 253 3.17 6.52 4.93
N ALA A 254 1.84 6.33 4.93
CA ALA A 254 1.24 5.08 4.50
C ALA A 254 1.47 4.83 2.99
N GLY A 255 1.38 5.87 2.15
CA GLY A 255 1.74 5.81 0.74
C GLY A 255 3.22 5.48 0.53
N GLN A 256 4.12 6.11 1.27
CA GLN A 256 5.55 5.80 1.23
C GLN A 256 5.85 4.36 1.67
N SER A 257 5.12 3.84 2.64
CA SER A 257 5.22 2.42 3.00
C SER A 257 4.91 1.50 1.81
N ASN A 258 3.86 1.79 1.04
CA ASN A 258 3.55 1.05 -0.17
C ASN A 258 4.69 1.10 -1.20
N VAL A 259 5.23 2.30 -1.45
CA VAL A 259 6.38 2.50 -2.35
C VAL A 259 7.58 1.66 -1.93
N LEU A 260 7.93 1.69 -0.64
CA LEU A 260 9.05 0.94 -0.06
C LEU A 260 8.84 -0.58 -0.13
N LEU A 261 7.59 -1.07 0.02
CA LEU A 261 7.28 -2.49 -0.17
C LEU A 261 7.58 -2.94 -1.61
N TYR A 262 7.14 -2.17 -2.61
CA TYR A 262 7.44 -2.46 -4.02
C TYR A 262 8.94 -2.33 -4.34
N ALA A 263 9.65 -1.44 -3.67
CA ALA A 263 11.10 -1.27 -3.79
C ALA A 263 11.91 -2.36 -3.07
N GLY A 264 11.27 -3.31 -2.36
CA GLY A 264 11.96 -4.37 -1.61
C GLY A 264 12.61 -3.89 -0.30
N ARG A 265 12.10 -2.81 0.31
CA ARG A 265 12.60 -2.21 1.58
C ARG A 265 11.55 -2.37 2.70
N PRO A 266 11.17 -3.60 3.10
CA PRO A 266 10.02 -3.84 3.98
C PRO A 266 10.22 -3.34 5.42
N GLU A 267 11.45 -3.32 5.94
CA GLU A 267 11.73 -2.78 7.28
C GLU A 267 11.50 -1.27 7.35
N GLU A 268 11.84 -0.56 6.29
CA GLU A 268 11.58 0.87 6.18
C GLU A 268 10.09 1.13 5.94
N ALA A 269 9.45 0.30 5.13
CA ALA A 269 8.01 0.34 4.92
C ALA A 269 7.25 0.18 6.25
N LEU A 270 7.68 -0.75 7.11
CA LEU A 270 7.09 -0.96 8.43
C LEU A 270 7.20 0.30 9.29
N ARG A 271 8.39 0.92 9.36
CA ARG A 271 8.57 2.18 10.10
C ARG A 271 7.68 3.31 9.59
N ALA A 272 7.54 3.41 8.26
CA ALA A 272 6.70 4.43 7.65
C ALA A 272 5.20 4.23 8.01
N VAL A 273 4.67 3.01 7.89
CA VAL A 273 3.27 2.77 8.20
C VAL A 273 2.99 2.85 9.71
N GLU A 274 3.93 2.49 10.57
CA GLU A 274 3.83 2.70 12.02
C GLU A 274 3.74 4.19 12.37
N GLN A 275 4.50 5.05 11.66
CA GLN A 275 4.35 6.50 11.80
C GLN A 275 2.99 6.98 11.31
N ALA A 276 2.51 6.46 10.17
CA ALA A 276 1.16 6.74 9.69
C ALA A 276 0.09 6.39 10.72
N MET A 277 0.19 5.22 11.37
CA MET A 277 -0.77 4.78 12.39
C MET A 277 -0.70 5.62 13.67
N ARG A 278 0.47 6.15 14.03
CA ARG A 278 0.56 7.11 15.15
C ARG A 278 -0.19 8.40 14.87
N LEU A 279 -0.06 8.93 13.64
CA LEU A 279 -0.79 10.12 13.20
C LEU A 279 -2.28 9.84 12.95
N ASN A 280 -2.64 8.59 12.68
CA ASN A 280 -4.01 8.16 12.40
C ASN A 280 -4.37 6.87 13.17
N PRO A 281 -4.60 6.94 14.51
CA PRO A 281 -4.87 5.77 15.34
C PRO A 281 -6.10 4.94 14.90
N ARG A 282 -7.10 5.60 14.33
CA ARG A 282 -8.29 4.95 13.73
C ARG A 282 -8.13 4.84 12.21
N CYS A 283 -6.97 4.31 11.80
CA CYS A 283 -6.57 4.22 10.41
C CYS A 283 -7.52 3.37 9.57
N PRO A 284 -7.65 3.68 8.26
CA PRO A 284 -8.41 2.88 7.34
C PRO A 284 -7.77 1.49 7.13
N PRO A 285 -8.55 0.49 6.66
CA PRO A 285 -8.09 -0.89 6.50
C PRO A 285 -6.81 -1.06 5.68
N TRP A 286 -6.57 -0.23 4.69
CA TRP A 286 -5.39 -0.34 3.82
C TRP A 286 -4.04 -0.08 4.53
N TYR A 287 -4.01 0.65 5.68
CA TYR A 287 -2.79 0.75 6.48
C TYR A 287 -2.40 -0.61 7.07
N LEU A 288 -3.37 -1.32 7.66
CA LEU A 288 -3.14 -2.67 8.19
C LEU A 288 -2.70 -3.65 7.10
N TYR A 289 -3.21 -3.47 5.88
CA TYR A 289 -2.76 -4.24 4.74
C TYR A 289 -1.25 -4.07 4.50
N HIS A 290 -0.73 -2.83 4.51
CA HIS A 290 0.70 -2.57 4.36
C HIS A 290 1.52 -3.12 5.52
N VAL A 291 1.03 -3.02 6.77
CA VAL A 291 1.67 -3.62 7.96
C VAL A 291 1.82 -5.13 7.77
N GLY A 292 0.75 -5.81 7.40
CA GLY A 292 0.78 -7.26 7.21
C GLY A 292 1.68 -7.71 6.06
N LEU A 293 1.74 -6.94 4.96
CA LEU A 293 2.70 -7.18 3.87
C LEU A 293 4.14 -7.00 4.35
N ALA A 294 4.44 -5.93 5.07
CA ALA A 294 5.77 -5.67 5.60
C ALA A 294 6.22 -6.80 6.55
N TYR A 295 5.37 -7.24 7.47
CA TYR A 295 5.65 -8.39 8.32
C TYR A 295 5.91 -9.67 7.52
N ARG A 296 5.10 -9.94 6.49
CA ARG A 296 5.30 -11.13 5.65
C ARG A 296 6.63 -11.07 4.89
N MET A 297 7.01 -9.92 4.33
CA MET A 297 8.25 -9.73 3.58
C MET A 297 9.51 -9.76 4.48
N THR A 298 9.36 -9.44 5.77
CA THR A 298 10.43 -9.56 6.78
C THR A 298 10.49 -10.93 7.44
N GLY A 299 9.65 -11.91 7.02
CA GLY A 299 9.60 -13.25 7.60
C GLY A 299 8.89 -13.34 8.96
N ARG A 300 8.22 -12.27 9.38
CA ARG A 300 7.45 -12.19 10.62
C ARG A 300 6.02 -12.67 10.37
N TYR A 301 5.89 -13.96 10.03
CA TYR A 301 4.62 -14.53 9.55
C TYR A 301 3.53 -14.56 10.62
N ALA A 302 3.89 -14.75 11.89
CA ALA A 302 2.91 -14.76 12.98
C ALA A 302 2.23 -13.39 13.13
N GLU A 303 2.99 -12.30 13.06
CA GLU A 303 2.47 -10.93 13.11
C GLU A 303 1.68 -10.59 11.85
N ALA A 304 2.14 -11.06 10.67
CA ALA A 304 1.38 -10.91 9.42
C ALA A 304 0.00 -11.58 9.52
N ILE A 305 -0.07 -12.81 10.03
CA ILE A 305 -1.32 -13.55 10.25
C ILE A 305 -2.24 -12.80 11.23
N ALA A 306 -1.71 -12.31 12.35
CA ALA A 306 -2.49 -11.56 13.32
C ALA A 306 -3.08 -10.28 12.71
N THR A 307 -2.27 -9.54 11.95
CA THR A 307 -2.69 -8.30 11.27
C THR A 307 -3.76 -8.58 10.21
N MET A 308 -3.61 -9.64 9.40
CA MET A 308 -4.64 -9.99 8.40
C MET A 308 -5.95 -10.44 9.06
N LYS A 309 -5.89 -11.15 10.19
CA LYS A 309 -7.10 -11.50 10.97
C LYS A 309 -7.80 -10.26 11.53
N GLU A 310 -7.05 -9.30 12.03
CA GLU A 310 -7.60 -8.01 12.48
C GLU A 310 -8.26 -7.28 11.31
N LEU A 311 -7.61 -7.23 10.14
CA LEU A 311 -8.16 -6.62 8.94
C LEU A 311 -9.48 -7.27 8.51
N ILE A 312 -9.54 -8.62 8.50
CA ILE A 312 -10.75 -9.39 8.21
C ILE A 312 -11.85 -9.15 9.25
N SER A 313 -11.50 -8.94 10.53
CA SER A 313 -12.50 -8.63 11.55
C SER A 313 -13.16 -7.27 11.35
N ARG A 314 -12.44 -6.29 10.76
CA ARG A 314 -12.97 -4.97 10.41
C ARG A 314 -13.85 -5.01 9.14
N ASP A 315 -13.44 -5.80 8.15
CA ASP A 315 -14.18 -6.03 6.91
C ASP A 315 -14.00 -7.47 6.42
N PRO A 316 -15.00 -8.36 6.68
CA PRO A 316 -14.95 -9.78 6.31
C PRO A 316 -14.99 -10.05 4.81
N ASN A 317 -15.27 -9.06 3.98
CA ASN A 317 -15.39 -9.21 2.52
C ASN A 317 -14.17 -8.72 1.73
N LEU A 318 -13.10 -8.34 2.41
CA LEU A 318 -11.85 -7.94 1.77
C LEU A 318 -11.10 -9.16 1.20
N ILE A 319 -11.23 -9.41 -0.09
CA ILE A 319 -10.61 -10.54 -0.80
C ILE A 319 -9.11 -10.60 -0.54
N TYR A 320 -8.41 -9.47 -0.70
CA TYR A 320 -6.96 -9.40 -0.54
C TYR A 320 -6.51 -9.73 0.90
N ALA A 321 -7.32 -9.45 1.92
CA ALA A 321 -6.99 -9.82 3.30
C ALA A 321 -6.98 -11.34 3.49
N HIS A 322 -7.96 -12.03 2.93
CA HIS A 322 -8.02 -13.50 2.94
C HIS A 322 -6.87 -14.13 2.15
N LEU A 323 -6.52 -13.57 0.97
CA LEU A 323 -5.38 -14.02 0.18
C LEU A 323 -4.04 -13.90 0.92
N HIS A 324 -3.83 -12.74 1.55
CA HIS A 324 -2.57 -12.52 2.28
C HIS A 324 -2.52 -13.28 3.60
N LEU A 325 -3.67 -13.57 4.23
CA LEU A 325 -3.76 -14.50 5.34
C LEU A 325 -3.34 -15.91 4.90
N ALA A 326 -3.92 -16.40 3.81
CA ALA A 326 -3.59 -17.70 3.24
C ALA A 326 -2.09 -17.81 2.87
N SER A 327 -1.58 -16.80 2.17
CA SER A 327 -0.16 -16.73 1.80
C SER A 327 0.75 -16.69 3.04
N SER A 328 0.39 -15.95 4.10
CA SER A 328 1.19 -15.85 5.32
C SER A 328 1.29 -17.17 6.06
N TYR A 329 0.19 -17.94 6.11
CA TYR A 329 0.20 -19.30 6.63
C TYR A 329 1.08 -20.24 5.79
N LEU A 330 0.98 -20.18 4.46
CA LEU A 330 1.79 -20.98 3.56
C LEU A 330 3.29 -20.67 3.73
N TRP A 331 3.66 -19.38 3.78
CA TRP A 331 5.05 -18.97 3.98
C TRP A 331 5.58 -19.37 5.36
N GLN A 332 4.76 -19.29 6.41
CA GLN A 332 5.11 -19.79 7.75
C GLN A 332 5.41 -21.31 7.74
N TRP A 333 4.63 -22.07 6.99
CA TRP A 333 4.87 -23.49 6.76
C TRP A 333 6.20 -23.74 6.03
N ILE A 334 6.40 -23.10 4.88
CA ILE A 334 7.61 -23.25 4.07
C ILE A 334 8.85 -22.86 4.87
N ALA A 335 8.79 -21.78 5.64
CA ALA A 335 9.89 -21.30 6.46
C ALA A 335 10.13 -22.14 7.73
N GLN A 336 9.41 -23.21 7.96
CA GLN A 336 9.51 -24.09 9.13
C GLN A 336 9.31 -23.37 10.49
N GLN A 337 8.56 -22.26 10.50
CA GLN A 337 8.31 -21.47 11.72
C GLN A 337 7.07 -21.95 12.49
N SER A 338 6.41 -23.02 12.05
CA SER A 338 5.26 -23.62 12.74
C SER A 338 5.43 -25.13 12.86
N PRO A 339 4.93 -25.75 13.95
CA PRO A 339 4.81 -27.20 14.03
C PRO A 339 3.84 -27.67 12.94
N ALA A 340 4.09 -28.86 12.39
CA ALA A 340 3.45 -29.53 11.24
C ALA A 340 1.92 -29.30 11.12
N ALA A 341 1.31 -29.69 10.06
CA ALA A 341 -0.14 -29.88 9.79
C ALA A 341 -1.14 -28.71 10.07
N GLN A 342 -0.95 -27.89 11.11
CA GLN A 342 -1.92 -26.86 11.52
C GLN A 342 -1.94 -25.58 10.67
N THR A 343 -1.01 -25.44 9.71
CA THR A 343 -0.85 -24.18 8.96
C THR A 343 -1.48 -24.27 7.56
N LEU A 344 -1.45 -25.42 6.91
CA LEU A 344 -2.02 -25.57 5.56
C LEU A 344 -3.56 -25.64 5.56
N GLU A 345 -4.19 -26.20 6.60
CA GLU A 345 -5.66 -26.18 6.73
C GLU A 345 -6.22 -24.76 6.88
N PRO A 346 -5.72 -23.91 7.80
CA PRO A 346 -6.13 -22.51 7.86
C PRO A 346 -5.80 -21.72 6.58
N ALA A 347 -4.69 -22.02 5.90
CA ALA A 347 -4.37 -21.43 4.61
C ALA A 347 -5.43 -21.76 3.55
N MET A 348 -5.80 -23.05 3.47
CA MET A 348 -6.84 -23.53 2.55
C MET A 348 -8.19 -22.87 2.85
N ALA A 349 -8.61 -22.83 4.11
CA ALA A 349 -9.86 -22.19 4.50
C ALA A 349 -9.89 -20.69 4.13
N ALA A 350 -8.79 -19.99 4.32
CA ALA A 350 -8.69 -18.56 3.98
C ALA A 350 -8.78 -18.33 2.46
N VAL A 351 -8.07 -19.12 1.64
CA VAL A 351 -8.13 -18.94 0.18
C VAL A 351 -9.46 -19.36 -0.39
N GLN A 352 -10.12 -20.41 0.15
CA GLN A 352 -11.46 -20.80 -0.26
C GLN A 352 -12.48 -19.68 0.03
N ARG A 353 -12.31 -18.95 1.14
CA ARG A 353 -13.13 -17.78 1.41
C ARG A 353 -12.87 -16.66 0.39
N ALA A 354 -11.64 -16.44 -0.04
CA ALA A 354 -11.32 -15.47 -1.09
C ALA A 354 -11.96 -15.87 -2.44
N VAL A 355 -11.89 -17.15 -2.83
CA VAL A 355 -12.55 -17.67 -4.04
C VAL A 355 -14.08 -17.49 -3.94
N ALA A 356 -14.68 -17.80 -2.80
CA ALA A 356 -16.12 -17.62 -2.58
C ALA A 356 -16.58 -16.16 -2.68
N LEU A 357 -15.70 -15.20 -2.38
CA LEU A 357 -15.95 -13.76 -2.56
C LEU A 357 -15.81 -13.31 -4.01
N SER A 358 -14.90 -13.91 -4.78
CA SER A 358 -14.71 -13.64 -6.20
C SER A 358 -13.99 -14.79 -6.90
N ASP A 359 -14.73 -15.62 -7.64
CA ASP A 359 -14.15 -16.70 -8.47
C ASP A 359 -13.45 -16.19 -9.73
N SER A 360 -13.72 -14.96 -10.14
CA SER A 360 -13.10 -14.35 -11.33
C SER A 360 -11.75 -13.67 -11.07
N TYR A 361 -11.29 -13.61 -9.82
CA TYR A 361 -10.01 -12.98 -9.48
C TYR A 361 -8.87 -14.01 -9.58
N HIS A 362 -8.09 -13.95 -10.66
CA HIS A 362 -7.06 -14.93 -10.99
C HIS A 362 -6.08 -15.23 -9.86
N THR A 363 -5.73 -14.24 -9.03
CA THR A 363 -4.81 -14.41 -7.89
C THR A 363 -5.36 -15.38 -6.85
N ASN A 364 -6.69 -15.50 -6.70
CA ASN A 364 -7.32 -16.49 -5.80
C ASN A 364 -6.93 -17.91 -6.21
N HIS A 365 -7.00 -18.21 -7.51
CA HIS A 365 -6.66 -19.50 -8.07
C HIS A 365 -5.16 -19.79 -7.99
N MET A 366 -4.31 -18.77 -8.18
CA MET A 366 -2.86 -18.92 -7.99
C MET A 366 -2.51 -19.33 -6.55
N VAL A 367 -3.06 -18.64 -5.54
CA VAL A 367 -2.79 -18.98 -4.14
C VAL A 367 -3.38 -20.34 -3.78
N LEU A 368 -4.59 -20.66 -4.28
CA LEU A 368 -5.22 -21.98 -4.08
C LEU A 368 -4.37 -23.08 -4.70
N GLY A 369 -3.87 -22.89 -5.91
CA GLY A 369 -2.99 -23.84 -6.60
C GLY A 369 -1.69 -24.08 -5.84
N TYR A 370 -1.04 -23.03 -5.30
CA TYR A 370 0.14 -23.19 -4.46
C TYR A 370 -0.15 -23.98 -3.16
N ILE A 371 -1.24 -23.68 -2.46
CA ILE A 371 -1.59 -24.43 -1.24
C ILE A 371 -1.88 -25.88 -1.58
N SER A 372 -2.63 -26.17 -2.65
CA SER A 372 -2.91 -27.53 -3.14
C SER A 372 -1.63 -28.28 -3.50
N LEU A 373 -0.63 -27.60 -4.10
CA LEU A 373 0.68 -28.15 -4.40
C LEU A 373 1.39 -28.64 -3.11
N TYR A 374 1.44 -27.80 -2.07
CA TYR A 374 2.08 -28.16 -0.80
C TYR A 374 1.29 -29.20 0.00
N GLN A 375 -0.01 -29.37 -0.30
CA GLN A 375 -0.82 -30.52 0.18
C GLN A 375 -0.65 -31.77 -0.70
N ARG A 376 0.22 -31.72 -1.73
CA ARG A 376 0.46 -32.80 -2.72
C ARG A 376 -0.76 -33.17 -3.56
N GLN A 377 -1.72 -32.26 -3.68
CA GLN A 377 -2.90 -32.37 -4.55
C GLN A 377 -2.52 -31.87 -5.95
N TYR A 378 -1.65 -32.59 -6.63
CA TYR A 378 -0.96 -32.10 -7.84
C TYR A 378 -1.92 -31.77 -8.99
N GLU A 379 -2.94 -32.59 -9.22
CA GLU A 379 -3.88 -32.35 -10.32
C GLU A 379 -4.76 -31.14 -10.04
N GLN A 380 -5.18 -30.96 -8.78
CA GLN A 380 -5.90 -29.74 -8.38
C GLN A 380 -5.00 -28.50 -8.51
N ALA A 381 -3.75 -28.58 -8.07
CA ALA A 381 -2.80 -27.47 -8.20
C ALA A 381 -2.65 -27.01 -9.65
N LEU A 382 -2.53 -27.96 -10.58
CA LEU A 382 -2.45 -27.66 -12.02
C LEU A 382 -3.75 -27.02 -12.56
N ALA A 383 -4.90 -27.59 -12.24
CA ALA A 383 -6.20 -27.06 -12.69
C ALA A 383 -6.43 -25.62 -12.21
N GLU A 384 -6.06 -25.32 -10.96
CA GLU A 384 -6.18 -23.96 -10.42
C GLU A 384 -5.22 -22.97 -11.10
N MET A 385 -3.99 -23.39 -11.43
CA MET A 385 -3.03 -22.55 -12.17
C MET A 385 -3.47 -22.32 -13.63
N GLU A 386 -4.00 -23.34 -14.31
CA GLU A 386 -4.58 -23.21 -15.65
C GLU A 386 -5.78 -22.24 -15.62
N ARG A 387 -6.64 -22.36 -14.60
CA ARG A 387 -7.75 -21.43 -14.40
C ARG A 387 -7.26 -19.99 -14.19
N ALA A 388 -6.17 -19.79 -13.44
CA ALA A 388 -5.59 -18.46 -13.26
C ALA A 388 -5.08 -17.85 -14.58
N VAL A 389 -4.46 -18.67 -15.45
CA VAL A 389 -4.01 -18.25 -16.78
C VAL A 389 -5.21 -17.92 -17.68
N ASP A 390 -6.26 -18.72 -17.67
CA ASP A 390 -7.49 -18.47 -18.47
C ASP A 390 -8.17 -17.15 -18.06
N LEU A 391 -8.20 -16.85 -16.77
CA LEU A 391 -8.78 -15.60 -16.24
C LEU A 391 -7.91 -14.36 -16.56
N ALA A 392 -6.59 -14.53 -16.69
CA ALA A 392 -5.65 -13.44 -16.94
C ALA A 392 -4.54 -13.86 -17.93
N PRO A 393 -4.86 -14.08 -19.22
CA PRO A 393 -3.94 -14.65 -20.22
C PRO A 393 -2.77 -13.73 -20.60
N ASN A 394 -2.82 -12.45 -20.24
CA ASN A 394 -1.75 -11.48 -20.45
C ASN A 394 -0.97 -11.14 -19.17
N GLU A 395 -1.24 -11.85 -18.06
CA GLU A 395 -0.58 -11.60 -16.79
C GLU A 395 0.64 -12.52 -16.61
N ALA A 396 1.84 -11.93 -16.63
CA ALA A 396 3.10 -12.66 -16.51
C ALA A 396 3.21 -13.50 -15.23
N LEU A 397 2.64 -13.02 -14.11
CA LEU A 397 2.65 -13.72 -12.83
C LEU A 397 1.91 -15.06 -12.91
N SER A 398 0.79 -15.14 -13.63
CA SER A 398 0.03 -16.39 -13.81
C SER A 398 0.90 -17.48 -14.48
N TYR A 399 1.66 -17.12 -15.52
CA TYR A 399 2.58 -18.07 -16.17
C TYR A 399 3.80 -18.42 -15.30
N ALA A 400 4.34 -17.46 -14.54
CA ALA A 400 5.46 -17.71 -13.64
C ALA A 400 5.08 -18.75 -12.57
N THR A 401 3.94 -18.58 -11.95
CA THR A 401 3.43 -19.51 -10.93
C THR A 401 3.05 -20.86 -11.52
N LEU A 402 2.48 -20.90 -12.72
CA LEU A 402 2.22 -22.13 -13.45
C LEU A 402 3.54 -22.89 -13.74
N ALA A 403 4.61 -22.17 -14.15
CA ALA A 403 5.92 -22.77 -14.40
C ALA A 403 6.47 -23.50 -13.16
N VAL A 404 6.32 -22.92 -11.97
CA VAL A 404 6.73 -23.55 -10.70
C VAL A 404 5.92 -24.82 -10.44
N VAL A 405 4.58 -24.77 -10.55
CA VAL A 405 3.73 -25.93 -10.29
C VAL A 405 4.01 -27.06 -11.30
N LEU A 406 4.20 -26.74 -12.59
CA LEU A 406 4.61 -27.69 -13.61
C LEU A 406 5.97 -28.33 -13.28
N SER A 407 6.94 -27.52 -12.81
CA SER A 407 8.26 -28.03 -12.40
C SER A 407 8.18 -29.03 -11.26
N TYR A 408 7.42 -28.70 -10.21
CA TYR A 408 7.24 -29.59 -9.06
C TYR A 408 6.45 -30.86 -9.38
N THR A 409 5.59 -30.82 -10.40
CA THR A 409 4.83 -32.00 -10.87
C THR A 409 5.57 -32.84 -11.91
N GLY A 410 6.80 -32.44 -12.29
CA GLY A 410 7.66 -33.19 -13.25
C GLY A 410 7.32 -32.92 -14.72
N ARG A 411 6.52 -31.91 -15.02
CA ARG A 411 6.17 -31.52 -16.41
C ARG A 411 7.19 -30.50 -16.95
N THR A 412 8.44 -30.91 -17.06
CA THR A 412 9.61 -30.04 -17.29
C THR A 412 9.51 -29.20 -18.58
N GLU A 413 9.10 -29.78 -19.71
CA GLU A 413 8.99 -29.04 -20.98
C GLU A 413 7.93 -27.94 -20.89
N ALA A 414 6.75 -28.26 -20.37
CA ALA A 414 5.67 -27.29 -20.18
C ALA A 414 6.07 -26.18 -19.18
N ALA A 415 6.85 -26.52 -18.14
CA ALA A 415 7.36 -25.55 -17.18
C ALA A 415 8.32 -24.54 -17.84
N LEU A 416 9.22 -25.00 -18.70
CA LEU A 416 10.13 -24.14 -19.45
C LEU A 416 9.39 -23.26 -20.47
N GLU A 417 8.33 -23.76 -21.08
CA GLU A 417 7.48 -22.98 -21.98
C GLU A 417 6.72 -21.87 -21.23
N ALA A 418 6.14 -22.18 -20.06
CA ALA A 418 5.49 -21.21 -19.20
C ALA A 418 6.48 -20.14 -18.68
N ALA A 419 7.69 -20.53 -18.29
CA ALA A 419 8.76 -19.60 -17.92
C ALA A 419 9.16 -18.68 -19.09
N ALA A 420 9.29 -19.23 -20.31
CA ALA A 420 9.56 -18.43 -21.50
C ALA A 420 8.40 -17.47 -21.82
N GLN A 421 7.15 -17.88 -21.61
CA GLN A 421 5.97 -17.00 -21.79
C GLN A 421 5.96 -15.86 -20.76
N THR A 422 6.36 -16.12 -19.51
CA THR A 422 6.56 -15.09 -18.49
C THR A 422 7.50 -14.00 -18.98
N LEU A 423 8.64 -14.39 -19.54
CA LEU A 423 9.66 -13.46 -20.07
C LEU A 423 9.19 -12.71 -21.32
N ARG A 424 8.35 -13.32 -22.17
CA ARG A 424 7.79 -12.68 -23.38
C ARG A 424 6.73 -11.62 -23.05
N LEU A 425 5.88 -11.88 -22.06
CA LEU A 425 4.79 -10.97 -21.70
C LEU A 425 5.26 -9.65 -21.08
N LYS A 426 6.46 -9.64 -20.49
CA LYS A 426 7.09 -8.43 -19.99
C LYS A 426 8.54 -8.37 -20.47
N SER A 427 8.82 -7.52 -21.45
CA SER A 427 10.17 -7.23 -21.95
C SER A 427 11.08 -6.60 -20.87
N GLU A 428 10.49 -5.92 -19.88
CA GLU A 428 11.12 -5.53 -18.61
C GLU A 428 10.45 -6.34 -17.50
N VAL A 429 11.00 -7.53 -17.24
CA VAL A 429 10.44 -8.46 -16.24
C VAL A 429 10.41 -7.77 -14.89
N ALA A 430 9.19 -7.53 -14.37
CA ALA A 430 9.05 -7.18 -12.97
C ALA A 430 9.80 -8.21 -12.15
N ASP A 431 10.77 -7.76 -11.33
CA ASP A 431 11.65 -8.66 -10.58
C ASP A 431 10.91 -9.69 -9.72
N GLY A 432 9.64 -9.42 -9.41
CA GLY A 432 8.76 -10.31 -8.64
C GLY A 432 8.50 -11.70 -9.24
N HIS A 433 8.76 -11.91 -10.54
CA HIS A 433 8.52 -13.20 -11.21
C HIS A 433 9.80 -13.97 -11.51
N LEU A 434 10.96 -13.35 -11.32
CA LEU A 434 12.25 -13.95 -11.64
C LEU A 434 12.59 -15.14 -10.76
N ALA A 435 12.13 -15.19 -9.51
CA ALA A 435 12.35 -16.37 -8.66
C ALA A 435 11.69 -17.61 -9.25
N ASP A 436 10.45 -17.49 -9.70
CA ASP A 436 9.67 -18.60 -10.25
C ASP A 436 10.29 -19.13 -11.55
N VAL A 437 10.74 -18.22 -12.44
CA VAL A 437 11.49 -18.56 -13.64
C VAL A 437 12.80 -19.28 -13.28
N GLY A 438 13.54 -18.76 -12.31
CA GLY A 438 14.78 -19.37 -11.83
C GLY A 438 14.57 -20.76 -11.22
N ILE A 439 13.50 -20.96 -10.46
CA ILE A 439 13.11 -22.27 -9.92
C ILE A 439 12.80 -23.25 -11.05
N ALA A 440 12.05 -22.82 -12.07
CA ALA A 440 11.74 -23.69 -13.21
C ALA A 440 13.01 -24.14 -13.96
N TYR A 441 13.94 -23.23 -14.24
CA TYR A 441 15.23 -23.59 -14.84
C TYR A 441 16.07 -24.52 -13.94
N ALA A 442 16.13 -24.24 -12.62
CA ALA A 442 16.91 -25.04 -11.69
C ALA A 442 16.42 -26.50 -11.63
N LEU A 443 15.11 -26.71 -11.50
CA LEU A 443 14.52 -28.05 -11.44
C LEU A 443 14.58 -28.77 -12.78
N ALA A 444 14.65 -28.05 -13.90
CA ALA A 444 14.93 -28.60 -15.22
C ALA A 444 16.43 -28.96 -15.44
N GLY A 445 17.32 -28.74 -14.45
CA GLY A 445 18.75 -28.94 -14.56
C GLY A 445 19.52 -27.87 -15.33
N ARG A 446 18.85 -26.75 -15.70
CA ARG A 446 19.46 -25.63 -16.44
C ARG A 446 20.04 -24.61 -15.46
N HIS A 447 21.07 -25.04 -14.70
CA HIS A 447 21.59 -24.29 -13.55
C HIS A 447 22.22 -22.93 -13.91
N GLU A 448 22.93 -22.85 -15.06
CA GLU A 448 23.51 -21.59 -15.52
C GLU A 448 22.43 -20.53 -15.81
N GLU A 449 21.29 -20.96 -16.39
CA GLU A 449 20.19 -20.07 -16.72
C GLU A 449 19.33 -19.73 -15.51
N ALA A 450 19.31 -20.58 -14.48
CA ALA A 450 18.62 -20.35 -13.22
C ALA A 450 19.29 -19.26 -12.36
N ARG A 451 20.62 -19.15 -12.44
CA ARG A 451 21.43 -18.30 -11.56
C ARG A 451 21.05 -16.82 -11.62
N ALA A 452 21.07 -16.24 -12.81
CA ALA A 452 20.84 -14.80 -12.98
C ALA A 452 19.44 -14.32 -12.53
N PRO A 453 18.33 -15.01 -12.89
CA PRO A 453 17.01 -14.68 -12.39
C PRO A 453 16.90 -14.72 -10.84
N LEU A 454 17.45 -15.76 -10.20
CA LEU A 454 17.45 -15.90 -8.75
C LEU A 454 18.27 -14.81 -8.06
N GLN A 455 19.47 -14.49 -8.55
CA GLN A 455 20.32 -13.42 -8.04
C GLN A 455 19.62 -12.07 -8.14
N ARG A 456 19.05 -11.75 -9.30
CA ARG A 456 18.35 -10.49 -9.53
C ARG A 456 17.12 -10.36 -8.63
N TYR A 457 16.35 -11.43 -8.43
CA TYR A 457 15.25 -11.45 -7.49
C TYR A 457 15.70 -11.18 -6.06
N LEU A 458 16.74 -11.92 -5.59
CA LEU A 458 17.26 -11.83 -4.22
C LEU A 458 17.95 -10.48 -3.93
N SER A 459 18.43 -9.77 -4.95
CA SER A 459 19.00 -8.43 -4.75
C SER A 459 17.96 -7.42 -4.24
N ARG A 460 16.69 -7.63 -4.57
CA ARG A 460 15.57 -6.79 -4.10
C ARG A 460 14.73 -7.44 -2.99
N HIS A 461 14.74 -8.78 -2.92
CA HIS A 461 13.96 -9.54 -1.94
C HIS A 461 14.89 -10.46 -1.12
N PRO A 462 15.79 -9.90 -0.31
CA PRO A 462 16.87 -10.67 0.32
C PRO A 462 16.39 -11.69 1.35
N ASN A 463 15.16 -11.58 1.84
CA ASN A 463 14.65 -12.41 2.93
C ASN A 463 13.72 -13.55 2.46
N ILE A 464 13.76 -13.91 1.19
CA ILE A 464 12.90 -14.98 0.63
C ILE A 464 13.62 -16.32 0.70
N LEU A 465 13.28 -17.12 1.69
CA LEU A 465 13.92 -18.40 2.01
C LEU A 465 13.93 -19.41 0.84
N PRO A 466 12.82 -19.68 0.10
CA PRO A 466 12.85 -20.64 -1.00
C PRO A 466 13.80 -20.24 -2.15
N ALA A 467 13.87 -18.94 -2.48
CA ALA A 467 14.77 -18.47 -3.51
C ALA A 467 16.25 -18.64 -3.11
N ARG A 468 16.59 -18.40 -1.83
CA ARG A 468 17.93 -18.65 -1.30
C ARG A 468 18.29 -20.12 -1.29
N LEU A 469 17.37 -21.00 -0.88
CA LEU A 469 17.57 -22.44 -0.94
C LEU A 469 17.81 -22.91 -2.38
N MET A 470 17.03 -22.41 -3.34
CA MET A 470 17.20 -22.76 -4.74
C MET A 470 18.54 -22.25 -5.29
N LEU A 471 18.94 -21.01 -4.97
CA LEU A 471 20.21 -20.45 -5.40
C LEU A 471 21.41 -21.20 -4.78
N ALA A 472 21.31 -21.60 -3.49
CA ALA A 472 22.32 -22.45 -2.84
C ALA A 472 22.50 -23.80 -3.56
N ALA A 473 21.37 -24.43 -3.95
CA ALA A 473 21.41 -25.67 -4.73
C ALA A 473 22.02 -25.44 -6.12
N VAL A 474 21.64 -24.38 -6.82
CA VAL A 474 22.18 -23.99 -8.13
C VAL A 474 23.71 -23.80 -8.07
N TYR A 475 24.19 -23.00 -7.11
CA TYR A 475 25.65 -22.82 -6.93
C TYR A 475 26.38 -24.12 -6.60
N SER A 476 25.76 -24.99 -5.79
CA SER A 476 26.33 -26.31 -5.47
C SER A 476 26.46 -27.19 -6.70
N GLU A 477 25.47 -27.21 -7.59
CA GLU A 477 25.49 -27.96 -8.84
C GLU A 477 26.51 -27.40 -9.85
N LEU A 478 26.71 -26.08 -9.87
CA LEU A 478 27.72 -25.40 -10.68
C LEU A 478 29.15 -25.52 -10.12
N GLY A 479 29.33 -26.16 -8.95
CA GLY A 479 30.64 -26.29 -8.30
C GLY A 479 31.13 -25.00 -7.59
N GLN A 480 30.27 -23.98 -7.47
CA GLN A 480 30.58 -22.70 -6.83
C GLN A 480 30.37 -22.82 -5.30
N ALA A 481 31.26 -23.54 -4.65
CA ALA A 481 31.10 -23.94 -3.24
C ALA A 481 31.14 -22.76 -2.24
N ALA A 482 31.83 -21.67 -2.56
CA ALA A 482 31.88 -20.49 -1.69
C ALA A 482 30.56 -19.74 -1.69
N GLU A 483 29.99 -19.54 -2.87
CA GLU A 483 28.69 -18.87 -3.08
C GLU A 483 27.56 -19.71 -2.49
N ALA A 484 27.59 -21.05 -2.69
CA ALA A 484 26.60 -21.94 -2.08
C ALA A 484 26.60 -21.84 -0.55
N ARG A 485 27.78 -21.78 0.09
CA ARG A 485 27.89 -21.59 1.55
C ARG A 485 27.41 -20.21 2.00
N ALA A 486 27.64 -19.16 1.21
CA ALA A 486 27.15 -17.83 1.53
C ALA A 486 25.61 -17.80 1.58
N GLU A 487 24.93 -18.45 0.64
CA GLU A 487 23.47 -18.56 0.67
C GLU A 487 22.98 -19.41 1.87
N VAL A 488 23.70 -20.45 2.27
CA VAL A 488 23.37 -21.23 3.47
C VAL A 488 23.46 -20.39 4.75
N VAL A 489 24.46 -19.50 4.86
CA VAL A 489 24.55 -18.54 5.98
C VAL A 489 23.30 -17.67 6.04
N GLU A 490 22.82 -17.18 4.91
CA GLU A 490 21.61 -16.38 4.85
C GLU A 490 20.34 -17.20 5.17
N VAL A 491 20.25 -18.44 4.73
CA VAL A 491 19.16 -19.37 5.12
C VAL A 491 19.12 -19.52 6.64
N LEU A 492 20.27 -19.75 7.28
CA LEU A 492 20.36 -19.90 8.74
C LEU A 492 20.17 -18.58 9.49
N ARG A 493 20.48 -17.44 8.88
CA ARG A 493 20.11 -16.13 9.43
C ARG A 493 18.60 -15.94 9.46
N LEU A 494 17.90 -16.33 8.39
CA LEU A 494 16.43 -16.23 8.28
C LEU A 494 15.71 -17.23 9.19
N ASN A 495 16.24 -18.44 9.29
CA ASN A 495 15.74 -19.47 10.20
C ASN A 495 16.91 -20.24 10.84
N PRO A 496 17.35 -19.84 12.05
CA PRO A 496 18.43 -20.54 12.77
C PRO A 496 18.14 -22.02 13.11
N LYS A 497 16.87 -22.41 13.07
CA LYS A 497 16.41 -23.79 13.33
C LYS A 497 16.04 -24.53 12.06
N PHE A 498 16.46 -24.04 10.89
CA PHE A 498 16.17 -24.71 9.62
C PHE A 498 16.72 -26.15 9.62
N SER A 499 15.88 -27.09 9.24
CA SER A 499 16.21 -28.51 9.12
C SER A 499 16.07 -28.98 7.67
N LEU A 500 17.14 -29.54 7.12
CA LEU A 500 17.11 -30.09 5.75
C LEU A 500 16.18 -31.31 5.66
N GLU A 501 16.06 -32.10 6.72
CA GLU A 501 15.13 -33.24 6.76
C GLU A 501 13.67 -32.78 6.75
N VAL A 502 13.33 -31.75 7.53
CA VAL A 502 12.00 -31.14 7.50
C VAL A 502 11.72 -30.51 6.12
N HIS A 503 12.73 -29.89 5.52
CA HIS A 503 12.61 -29.35 4.16
C HIS A 503 12.29 -30.47 3.15
N ARG A 504 13.04 -31.58 3.19
CA ARG A 504 12.79 -32.76 2.37
C ARG A 504 11.37 -33.28 2.47
N GLN A 505 10.84 -33.37 3.70
CA GLN A 505 9.47 -33.84 3.96
C GLN A 505 8.41 -32.86 3.41
N ARG A 506 8.66 -31.55 3.48
CA ARG A 506 7.71 -30.51 3.09
C ARG A 506 7.75 -30.16 1.61
N MET A 507 8.86 -30.38 0.92
CA MET A 507 8.99 -30.06 -0.50
C MET A 507 7.98 -30.87 -1.34
N PRO A 508 7.19 -30.19 -2.20
CA PRO A 508 6.14 -30.85 -2.97
C PRO A 508 6.65 -31.39 -4.32
N ILE A 509 7.94 -31.73 -4.45
CA ILE A 509 8.50 -32.32 -5.67
C ILE A 509 7.96 -33.75 -5.81
N LYS A 510 7.26 -33.99 -6.94
CA LYS A 510 6.60 -35.30 -7.23
C LYS A 510 7.59 -36.38 -7.56
N ASP A 511 8.66 -36.05 -8.32
CA ASP A 511 9.71 -37.01 -8.71
C ASP A 511 10.75 -37.17 -7.58
N PRO A 512 10.89 -38.37 -6.99
CA PRO A 512 11.82 -38.62 -5.92
C PRO A 512 13.29 -38.40 -6.33
N ALA A 513 13.65 -38.64 -7.59
CA ALA A 513 15.03 -38.46 -8.05
C ALA A 513 15.39 -36.97 -8.12
N VAL A 514 14.48 -36.13 -8.55
CA VAL A 514 14.65 -34.67 -8.55
C VAL A 514 14.72 -34.13 -7.10
N LEU A 515 13.89 -34.65 -6.21
CA LEU A 515 13.91 -34.27 -4.80
C LEU A 515 15.26 -34.63 -4.16
N GLU A 516 15.74 -35.88 -4.32
CA GLU A 516 17.01 -36.30 -3.71
C GLU A 516 18.20 -35.53 -4.28
N ARG A 517 18.22 -35.23 -5.57
CA ARG A 517 19.23 -34.35 -6.17
C ARG A 517 19.25 -32.98 -5.53
N HIS A 518 18.08 -32.34 -5.37
CA HIS A 518 17.96 -31.04 -4.71
C HIS A 518 18.47 -31.08 -3.25
N ILE A 519 18.09 -32.10 -2.49
CA ILE A 519 18.53 -32.29 -1.11
C ILE A 519 20.04 -32.56 -1.03
N ALA A 520 20.59 -33.35 -1.94
CA ALA A 520 22.03 -33.61 -2.02
C ALA A 520 22.83 -32.32 -2.32
N ALA A 521 22.33 -31.48 -3.24
CA ALA A 521 22.93 -30.17 -3.54
C ALA A 521 22.95 -29.24 -2.31
N LEU A 522 21.85 -29.16 -1.57
CA LEU A 522 21.76 -28.37 -0.33
C LEU A 522 22.67 -28.91 0.79
N ARG A 523 22.79 -30.25 0.92
CA ARG A 523 23.71 -30.89 1.87
C ARG A 523 25.16 -30.59 1.52
N LYS A 524 25.52 -30.65 0.23
CA LYS A 524 26.84 -30.28 -0.28
C LYS A 524 27.15 -28.79 -0.05
N ALA A 525 26.15 -27.91 -0.10
CA ALA A 525 26.27 -26.50 0.25
C ALA A 525 26.51 -26.27 1.76
N GLY A 526 26.20 -27.23 2.65
CA GLY A 526 26.46 -27.17 4.08
C GLY A 526 25.22 -27.20 4.99
N LEU A 527 24.00 -27.37 4.45
CA LEU A 527 22.79 -27.55 5.28
C LEU A 527 22.73 -28.96 5.88
N LYS A 528 22.18 -29.07 7.10
CA LYS A 528 22.04 -30.31 7.85
C LYS A 528 20.61 -30.72 8.08
#